data_51b2ea8bc814043c725e680136676349
#
_entry.id   51b2ea8bc814043c725e680136676349
#
_cell.length_a   1.000
_cell.length_b   1.000
_cell.length_c   1.000
_cell.angle_alpha   90.00
_cell.angle_beta   90.00
_cell.angle_gamma   90.00
#
_symmetry.space_group_name_H-M   'P 1'
#
loop_
_entity.id
_entity.type
_entity.pdbx_description
1 polymer ?
#
loop_
_entity_poly.entity_id
_entity_poly.type
_entity_poly.pdbx_seq_one_letter_code
_entity_poly.pdbx_strand_id
1 'polypeptide(L)'
;MVDQSNGQKRQEVKMLNRKLLELTGVLKVESFDSEEFLLETELGFMTVTGQNLHMKHLSLEQGLVAIEGLVHSLAYLDGSPNASKSKGLFGKLFK
;
A
#
# COMPACT_ATOMS: atom_id res chain seq x y z
N MET A 1 -3.38 23.29 6.66
CA MET A 1 -3.28 23.12 6.13
C MET A 1 -3.16 23.17 5.06
N VAL A 2 -3.22 23.46 4.77
CA VAL A 2 -3.27 23.57 3.93
C VAL A 2 -2.79 23.28 3.09
N ASP A 3 -2.65 23.45 2.73
CA ASP A 3 -2.39 23.31 1.87
C ASP A 3 -1.96 22.67 1.31
N GLN A 4 -2.08 22.49 1.32
CA GLN A 4 -1.82 21.86 0.82
C GLN A 4 -1.92 21.36 -0.22
N SER A 5 -2.05 21.57 -0.48
CA SER A 5 -2.58 20.99 -1.46
C SER A 5 -2.03 21.22 -2.75
N ASN A 6 -1.84 22.20 -3.18
CA ASN A 6 -1.37 22.43 -4.45
C ASN A 6 0.00 21.99 -4.61
N GLY A 7 0.27 21.07 -5.37
CA GLY A 7 1.56 20.57 -5.58
C GLY A 7 2.05 19.73 -4.45
N GLN A 8 1.25 19.60 -3.44
CA GLN A 8 1.66 18.81 -2.35
C GLN A 8 1.37 17.38 -2.59
N LYS A 9 2.20 16.52 -2.08
CA LYS A 9 1.95 15.11 -2.19
C LYS A 9 0.80 14.75 -1.29
N ARG A 10 -0.03 13.88 -1.75
CA ARG A 10 -1.21 13.55 -1.01
C ARG A 10 -1.55 12.10 -1.14
N GLN A 11 -1.82 11.45 -0.06
CA GLN A 11 -2.14 10.05 -0.05
C GLN A 11 -3.15 9.80 1.04
N GLU A 12 -4.22 9.09 0.72
CA GLU A 12 -5.26 8.80 1.67
C GLU A 12 -5.53 7.33 1.75
N VAL A 13 -5.94 6.87 2.91
CA VAL A 13 -6.29 5.49 3.14
C VAL A 13 -7.68 5.46 3.73
N LYS A 14 -8.55 4.62 3.17
CA LYS A 14 -9.89 4.49 3.67
C LYS A 14 -10.19 3.02 3.80
N MET A 15 -10.62 2.58 4.95
CA MET A 15 -10.88 1.16 5.15
C MET A 15 -12.27 0.95 5.70
N LEU A 16 -12.99 0.01 5.11
CA LEU A 16 -14.33 -0.30 5.55
C LEU A 16 -14.39 -1.72 6.02
N ASN A 17 -14.71 -1.92 7.28
CA ASN A 17 -14.92 -3.24 7.86
C ASN A 17 -13.76 -4.20 7.71
N ARG A 18 -12.57 -3.68 7.57
CA ARG A 18 -11.36 -4.49 7.33
C ARG A 18 -11.47 -5.33 6.06
N LYS A 19 -12.44 -5.05 5.21
CA LYS A 19 -12.63 -5.84 4.02
C LYS A 19 -12.48 -5.08 2.73
N LEU A 20 -12.59 -3.78 2.78
CA LEU A 20 -12.39 -2.97 1.60
C LEU A 20 -11.41 -1.87 1.95
N LEU A 21 -10.33 -1.80 1.23
CA LEU A 21 -9.32 -0.81 1.46
C LEU A 21 -9.15 0.02 0.21
N GLU A 22 -9.32 1.34 0.33
CA GLU A 22 -9.16 2.23 -0.80
C GLU A 22 -7.99 3.15 -0.54
N LEU A 23 -7.10 3.27 -1.50
CA LEU A 23 -5.90 4.06 -1.36
C LEU A 23 -5.82 5.06 -2.49
N THR A 24 -5.40 6.28 -2.17
CA THR A 24 -5.12 7.27 -3.20
C THR A 24 -3.65 7.60 -3.16
N GLY A 25 -3.19 8.35 -4.14
CA GLY A 25 -1.78 8.74 -4.20
C GLY A 25 -0.86 7.57 -4.51
N VAL A 26 -1.38 6.52 -5.14
CA VAL A 26 -0.57 5.36 -5.46
C VAL A 26 0.10 5.59 -6.81
N LEU A 27 1.42 5.42 -6.84
CA LEU A 27 2.19 5.62 -8.06
C LEU A 27 2.41 4.32 -8.79
N LYS A 28 2.49 3.22 -8.06
CA LYS A 28 2.81 1.97 -8.68
C LYS A 28 2.49 0.81 -7.76
N VAL A 29 2.08 -0.31 -8.32
CA VAL A 29 1.92 -1.53 -7.56
C VAL A 29 3.15 -2.36 -7.85
N GLU A 30 4.01 -2.52 -6.85
CA GLU A 30 5.27 -3.22 -7.05
C GLU A 30 5.06 -4.72 -7.13
N SER A 31 4.25 -5.25 -6.23
CA SER A 31 3.95 -6.66 -6.27
C SER A 31 2.71 -6.90 -5.42
N PHE A 32 2.04 -8.00 -5.67
CA PHE A 32 0.91 -8.34 -4.84
C PHE A 32 0.54 -9.81 -4.98
N ASP A 33 -0.04 -10.35 -3.93
CA ASP A 33 -0.61 -11.67 -3.99
C ASP A 33 -1.76 -11.69 -2.97
N SER A 34 -2.27 -12.84 -2.64
CA SER A 34 -3.45 -12.91 -1.78
C SER A 34 -3.14 -12.56 -0.34
N GLU A 35 -1.89 -12.41 0.02
CA GLU A 35 -1.53 -12.11 1.39
C GLU A 35 -0.81 -10.80 1.58
N GLU A 36 -0.32 -10.21 0.51
CA GLU A 36 0.43 -8.98 0.67
C GLU A 36 0.44 -8.16 -0.60
N PHE A 37 0.33 -6.84 -0.45
CA PHE A 37 0.52 -5.91 -1.54
C PHE A 37 1.68 -5.01 -1.17
N LEU A 38 2.56 -4.72 -2.11
CA LEU A 38 3.61 -3.74 -1.92
C LEU A 38 3.38 -2.64 -2.94
N LEU A 39 3.20 -1.43 -2.44
CA LEU A 39 2.83 -0.29 -3.28
C LEU A 39 3.81 0.84 -3.10
N GLU A 40 3.98 1.63 -4.14
CA GLU A 40 4.72 2.86 -4.01
C GLU A 40 3.70 4.00 -4.03
N THR A 41 3.74 4.88 -3.05
CA THR A 41 2.80 5.98 -2.97
C THR A 41 3.54 7.30 -2.94
N GLU A 42 2.80 8.38 -3.01
CA GLU A 42 3.38 9.71 -2.96
C GLU A 42 4.15 9.95 -1.67
N LEU A 43 3.81 9.25 -0.60
CA LEU A 43 4.45 9.45 0.67
C LEU A 43 5.36 8.31 1.09
N GLY A 44 5.65 7.41 0.18
CA GLY A 44 6.60 6.34 0.45
C GLY A 44 6.04 4.98 0.12
N PHE A 45 6.83 3.95 0.33
CA PHE A 45 6.37 2.61 0.07
C PHE A 45 5.47 2.13 1.18
N MET A 46 4.52 1.29 0.82
CA MET A 46 3.53 0.83 1.77
C MET A 46 3.26 -0.64 1.55
N THR A 47 3.08 -1.40 2.63
CA THR A 47 2.65 -2.78 2.52
C THR A 47 1.27 -2.93 3.13
N VAL A 48 0.47 -3.81 2.53
CA VAL A 48 -0.82 -4.19 3.06
C VAL A 48 -0.79 -5.69 3.19
N THR A 49 -1.05 -6.23 4.37
CA THR A 49 -1.06 -7.67 4.54
C THR A 49 -2.43 -8.14 4.96
N GLY A 50 -2.74 -9.37 4.68
CA GLY A 50 -4.04 -9.91 5.03
C GLY A 50 -4.25 -11.29 4.48
N GLN A 51 -5.50 -11.64 4.23
CA GLN A 51 -5.87 -12.93 3.69
C GLN A 51 -6.89 -12.75 2.59
N ASN A 52 -6.74 -13.52 1.55
CA ASN A 52 -7.65 -13.48 0.42
C ASN A 52 -7.77 -12.08 -0.17
N LEU A 53 -6.65 -11.39 -0.20
CA LEU A 53 -6.63 -10.04 -0.77
C LEU A 53 -6.65 -10.13 -2.28
N HIS A 54 -7.37 -9.22 -2.89
CA HIS A 54 -7.34 -9.13 -4.34
C HIS A 54 -7.63 -7.70 -4.75
N MET A 55 -7.23 -7.36 -5.96
CA MET A 55 -7.37 -6.01 -6.43
C MET A 55 -8.76 -5.83 -6.98
N LYS A 56 -9.54 -4.94 -6.38
CA LYS A 56 -10.86 -4.68 -6.84
C LYS A 56 -10.87 -3.61 -7.91
N HIS A 57 -9.98 -2.65 -7.79
CA HIS A 57 -9.92 -1.56 -8.74
C HIS A 57 -8.52 -0.99 -8.81
N LEU A 58 -8.07 -0.62 -9.97
CA LEU A 58 -6.77 -0.03 -10.13
C LEU A 58 -6.83 1.05 -11.20
N SER A 59 -6.44 2.26 -10.85
CA SER A 59 -6.32 3.33 -11.82
C SER A 59 -5.10 4.14 -11.44
N LEU A 60 -3.96 3.83 -12.06
CA LEU A 60 -2.75 4.55 -11.74
C LEU A 60 -2.78 5.96 -12.30
N GLU A 61 -3.61 6.20 -13.30
CA GLU A 61 -3.77 7.52 -13.80
C GLU A 61 -4.33 8.41 -12.71
N GLN A 62 -5.20 7.89 -11.88
CA GLN A 62 -5.78 8.63 -10.79
C GLN A 62 -5.08 8.34 -9.47
N GLY A 63 -4.16 7.43 -9.46
CA GLY A 63 -3.49 7.02 -8.25
C GLY A 63 -4.38 6.25 -7.29
N LEU A 64 -5.38 5.56 -7.84
CA LEU A 64 -6.38 4.93 -7.01
C LEU A 64 -6.28 3.41 -7.05
N VAL A 65 -6.26 2.79 -5.89
CA VAL A 65 -6.24 1.33 -5.80
C VAL A 65 -7.27 0.92 -4.76
N ALA A 66 -8.07 -0.08 -5.08
CA ALA A 66 -9.01 -0.64 -4.11
C ALA A 66 -8.70 -2.12 -3.97
N ILE A 67 -8.58 -2.57 -2.74
CA ILE A 67 -8.23 -3.94 -2.40
C ILE A 67 -9.33 -4.53 -1.55
N GLU A 68 -9.76 -5.73 -1.89
CA GLU A 68 -10.75 -6.43 -1.08
C GLU A 68 -10.13 -7.65 -0.45
N GLY A 69 -10.65 -8.06 0.68
CA GLY A 69 -10.16 -9.22 1.40
C GLY A 69 -10.06 -8.87 2.87
N LEU A 70 -9.55 -9.75 3.68
CA LEU A 70 -9.42 -9.44 5.08
C LEU A 70 -8.07 -8.76 5.32
N VAL A 71 -8.11 -7.52 5.74
CA VAL A 71 -6.89 -6.74 5.94
C VAL A 71 -6.38 -6.94 7.36
N HIS A 72 -5.13 -7.35 7.48
CA HIS A 72 -4.52 -7.52 8.79
C HIS A 72 -3.71 -6.31 9.17
N SER A 73 -2.95 -5.75 8.27
CA SER A 73 -2.12 -4.62 8.61
C SER A 73 -1.83 -3.76 7.40
N LEU A 74 -1.42 -2.54 7.67
CA LEU A 74 -1.09 -1.58 6.66
C LEU A 74 0.05 -0.77 7.23
N ALA A 75 1.14 -0.67 6.55
CA ALA A 75 2.31 0.01 7.10
C ALA A 75 3.13 0.67 6.01
N TYR A 76 3.71 1.81 6.34
CA TYR A 76 4.67 2.43 5.46
C TYR A 76 6.02 1.81 5.74
N LEU A 77 6.83 1.70 4.68
CA LEU A 77 8.18 1.24 4.84
C LEU A 77 9.08 2.44 4.70
N ASP A 78 9.91 2.65 5.68
CA ASP A 78 10.83 3.75 5.60
C ASP A 78 12.07 3.23 4.90
N GLY A 79 12.53 3.96 3.95
CA GLY A 79 13.67 3.52 3.18
C GLY A 79 13.20 2.75 1.98
N SER A 80 14.11 2.22 1.20
CA SER A 80 13.73 1.57 -0.01
C SER A 80 13.31 0.16 0.27
N PRO A 81 12.42 -0.36 -0.54
CA PRO A 81 11.98 -1.72 -0.37
C PRO A 81 13.10 -2.71 -0.53
N ASN A 82 14.07 -2.38 -1.34
CA ASN A 82 15.18 -3.28 -1.51
C ASN A 82 15.93 -3.43 -0.24
N ALA A 83 16.18 -2.36 0.45
CA ALA A 83 16.90 -2.47 1.66
C ALA A 83 16.08 -3.20 2.68
N SER A 84 14.84 -2.92 2.77
CA SER A 84 14.07 -3.56 3.76
C SER A 84 13.87 -4.99 3.49
N LYS A 85 13.59 -5.35 2.28
CA LYS A 85 13.32 -6.68 2.07
C LYS A 85 14.51 -7.49 2.15
N SER A 86 15.59 -6.98 1.86
CA SER A 86 16.72 -7.79 1.84
C SER A 86 16.94 -8.31 3.19
N LYS A 87 16.58 -7.71 4.21
CA LYS A 87 16.77 -8.25 5.37
C LYS A 87 15.68 -8.24 6.18
N GLY A 88 15.11 -7.48 6.08
CA GLY A 88 14.34 -7.50 6.97
C GLY A 88 13.19 -8.04 7.07
N LEU A 89 12.37 -7.25 6.78
CA LEU A 89 11.12 -7.61 6.87
C LEU A 89 10.79 -8.90 6.38
N PHE A 90 11.09 -9.12 5.23
CA PHE A 90 10.71 -10.36 4.69
C PHE A 90 11.63 -11.43 5.07
N GLY A 91 12.85 -11.15 5.14
CA GLY A 91 13.79 -12.14 5.46
C GLY A 91 13.50 -12.75 6.76
N LYS A 92 13.22 -11.95 7.74
CA LYS A 92 13.02 -12.49 8.92
C LYS A 92 11.73 -13.06 9.06
N LEU A 93 10.82 -12.67 8.36
CA LEU A 93 9.56 -13.25 8.46
C LEU A 93 9.64 -14.66 8.09
N PHE A 94 10.49 -14.97 7.24
CA PHE A 94 10.57 -16.26 6.80
C PHE A 94 11.58 -17.05 7.46
N LYS A 95 12.20 -16.53 8.33
CA LYS A 95 13.15 -17.25 8.90
C LYS A 95 12.94 -17.46 10.04
#